data_7b14d7c9b727b6cc15581b8f844b1a6f
#
_entry.id   7b14d7c9b727b6cc15581b8f844b1a6f
#
_cell.length_a   1.000
_cell.length_b   1.000
_cell.length_c   1.000
_cell.angle_alpha   90.00
_cell.angle_beta   90.00
_cell.angle_gamma   90.00
#
_symmetry.space_group_name_H-M   'P 1'
#
loop_
_entity.id
_entity.type
_entity.pdbx_description
1 polymer ?
#
loop_
_entity_poly.entity_id
_entity_poly.type
_entity_poly.pdbx_seq_one_letter_code
_entity_poly.pdbx_strand_id
1 'polypeptide(L)'
;VKNALIEVWQANASGRYRHKNDTYIGSLDPNFGGCGRMLTDENGYYMFRTIKPGPYPWRNRINDWRPSHIHFSILADGWAQRLITQQYFEGDTLIPHCPILKTITNEDQVRGLIAMQDIGNFIALDSRCSRFDITVRGRTATWFEN
;
A
#
# COMPACT_ATOMS: atom_id res chain seq x y z
N VAL A 1 13.38 0.31 12.30
CA VAL A 1 14.53 -0.49 11.80
C VAL A 1 15.25 0.33 10.75
N LYS A 2 16.56 0.59 10.93
CA LYS A 2 17.38 1.29 9.96
C LYS A 2 17.80 0.37 8.80
N ASN A 3 18.08 0.97 7.65
CA ASN A 3 18.55 0.28 6.44
C ASN A 3 17.65 -0.88 5.98
N ALA A 4 16.37 -0.87 6.37
CA ALA A 4 15.42 -1.82 5.81
C ALA A 4 15.12 -1.46 4.35
N LEU A 5 15.23 -2.43 3.45
CA LEU A 5 14.81 -2.26 2.07
C LEU A 5 13.28 -2.35 2.00
N ILE A 6 12.68 -1.29 1.49
CA ILE A 6 11.24 -1.24 1.19
C ILE A 6 11.06 -1.22 -0.32
N GLU A 7 10.33 -2.18 -0.82
CA GLU A 7 9.86 -2.19 -2.20
C GLU A 7 8.36 -1.88 -2.19
N VAL A 8 7.90 -1.03 -3.11
CA VAL A 8 6.49 -0.68 -3.27
C VAL A 8 6.05 -0.93 -4.70
N TRP A 9 4.79 -1.36 -4.89
CA TRP A 9 4.17 -1.44 -6.20
C TRP A 9 2.67 -1.16 -6.12
N GLN A 10 2.12 -0.56 -7.16
CA GLN A 10 0.74 -0.10 -7.18
C GLN A 10 0.19 0.01 -8.61
N ALA A 11 -1.14 0.07 -8.70
CA ALA A 11 -1.82 0.50 -9.92
C ALA A 11 -1.61 2.00 -10.16
N ASN A 12 -1.81 2.45 -11.39
CA ASN A 12 -1.88 3.88 -11.73
C ASN A 12 -3.20 4.51 -11.27
N ALA A 13 -3.42 5.79 -11.58
CA ALA A 13 -4.65 6.51 -11.21
C ALA A 13 -5.93 5.91 -11.81
N SER A 14 -5.85 5.20 -12.94
CA SER A 14 -7.00 4.50 -13.54
C SER A 14 -7.25 3.10 -12.95
N GLY A 15 -6.47 2.67 -11.95
CA GLY A 15 -6.57 1.34 -11.36
C GLY A 15 -5.89 0.23 -12.17
N ARG A 16 -5.00 0.59 -13.14
CA ARG A 16 -4.28 -0.37 -13.97
C ARG A 16 -2.86 -0.59 -13.52
N TYR A 17 -2.45 -1.86 -13.41
CA TYR A 17 -1.06 -2.24 -13.17
C TYR A 17 -0.25 -2.29 -14.47
N ARG A 18 1.00 -1.85 -14.41
CA ARG A 18 1.96 -2.03 -15.50
C ARG A 18 2.55 -3.44 -15.45
N HIS A 19 1.69 -4.42 -15.74
CA HIS A 19 2.05 -5.82 -15.75
C HIS A 19 1.47 -6.52 -16.98
N LYS A 20 2.24 -7.42 -17.59
CA LYS A 20 1.84 -8.12 -18.82
C LYS A 20 0.55 -8.92 -18.70
N ASN A 21 0.22 -9.38 -17.50
CA ASN A 21 -0.98 -10.17 -17.23
C ASN A 21 -2.18 -9.32 -16.80
N ASP A 22 -2.00 -8.00 -16.60
CA ASP A 22 -3.13 -7.14 -16.30
C ASP A 22 -3.86 -6.80 -17.60
N THR A 23 -5.10 -7.25 -17.69
CA THR A 23 -5.98 -7.07 -18.86
C THR A 23 -7.10 -6.07 -18.58
N TYR A 24 -7.04 -5.33 -17.46
CA TYR A 24 -8.01 -4.28 -17.18
C TYR A 24 -7.99 -3.20 -18.25
N ILE A 25 -9.17 -2.69 -18.61
CA ILE A 25 -9.35 -1.73 -19.71
C ILE A 25 -8.90 -0.30 -19.37
N GLY A 26 -8.58 -0.02 -18.11
CA GLY A 26 -8.06 1.28 -17.69
C GLY A 26 -6.80 1.65 -18.48
N SER A 27 -6.64 2.92 -18.77
CA SER A 27 -5.48 3.40 -19.54
C SER A 27 -4.17 3.20 -18.78
N LEU A 28 -3.12 2.75 -19.46
CA LEU A 28 -1.77 2.79 -18.92
C LEU A 28 -1.25 4.23 -18.98
N ASP A 29 -0.62 4.67 -17.89
CA ASP A 29 0.15 5.90 -17.87
C ASP A 29 1.59 5.58 -18.32
N PRO A 30 2.05 6.11 -19.48
CA PRO A 30 3.39 5.82 -19.99
C PRO A 30 4.50 6.39 -19.08
N ASN A 31 4.18 7.43 -18.29
CA ASN A 31 5.14 8.12 -17.42
C ASN A 31 5.14 7.59 -15.99
N PHE A 32 4.28 6.63 -15.64
CA PHE A 32 4.20 6.05 -14.32
C PHE A 32 4.68 4.59 -14.31
N GLY A 33 5.82 4.34 -13.62
CA GLY A 33 6.42 3.01 -13.53
C GLY A 33 5.63 2.02 -12.67
N GLY A 34 4.93 2.50 -11.66
CA GLY A 34 4.12 1.70 -10.75
C GLY A 34 4.89 0.96 -9.66
N CYS A 35 6.21 1.08 -9.58
CA CYS A 35 7.03 0.45 -8.54
C CYS A 35 8.20 1.37 -8.13
N GLY A 36 8.70 1.15 -6.92
CA GLY A 36 9.83 1.89 -6.36
C GLY A 36 10.52 1.13 -5.26
N ARG A 37 11.72 1.59 -4.91
CA ARG A 37 12.54 1.04 -3.82
C ARG A 37 13.17 2.16 -3.03
N MET A 38 13.28 1.98 -1.71
CA MET A 38 13.95 2.91 -0.81
C MET A 38 14.52 2.17 0.39
N LEU A 39 15.44 2.81 1.08
CA LEU A 39 15.94 2.36 2.38
C LEU A 39 15.36 3.24 3.47
N THR A 40 15.13 2.65 4.63
CA THR A 40 14.84 3.44 5.83
C THR A 40 16.13 4.11 6.34
N ASP A 41 15.97 5.30 6.93
CA ASP A 41 17.06 6.03 7.58
C ASP A 41 17.46 5.42 8.94
N GLU A 42 18.34 6.13 9.67
CA GLU A 42 18.83 5.74 11.01
C GLU A 42 17.71 5.60 12.05
N ASN A 43 16.58 6.29 11.86
CA ASN A 43 15.40 6.26 12.74
C ASN A 43 14.34 5.25 12.29
N GLY A 44 14.57 4.58 11.15
CA GLY A 44 13.59 3.72 10.51
C GLY A 44 12.53 4.48 9.71
N TYR A 45 12.75 5.75 9.42
CA TYR A 45 11.87 6.57 8.60
C TYR A 45 12.08 6.27 7.12
N TYR A 46 10.99 6.29 6.36
CA TYR A 46 10.99 6.20 4.91
C TYR A 46 9.99 7.20 4.30
N MET A 47 10.24 7.60 3.08
CA MET A 47 9.34 8.47 2.33
C MET A 47 9.47 8.20 0.84
N PHE A 48 8.35 8.25 0.14
CA PHE A 48 8.30 8.27 -1.31
C PHE A 48 7.15 9.15 -1.79
N ARG A 49 7.27 9.63 -3.01
CA ARG A 49 6.22 10.40 -3.67
C ARG A 49 5.65 9.57 -4.81
N THR A 50 4.33 9.50 -4.87
CA THR A 50 3.61 8.74 -5.88
C THR A 50 2.26 9.40 -6.21
N ILE A 51 1.54 8.84 -7.16
CA ILE A 51 0.13 9.18 -7.41
C ILE A 51 -0.76 8.26 -6.58
N LYS A 52 -1.93 8.75 -6.12
CA LYS A 52 -2.90 7.87 -5.47
C LYS A 52 -3.40 6.85 -6.49
N PRO A 53 -3.27 5.53 -6.22
CA PRO A 53 -3.80 4.52 -7.13
C PRO A 53 -5.32 4.59 -7.24
N GLY A 54 -5.85 4.30 -8.40
CA GLY A 54 -7.28 4.04 -8.58
C GLY A 54 -7.69 2.72 -7.95
N PRO A 55 -9.01 2.52 -7.70
CA PRO A 55 -9.53 1.22 -7.28
C PRO A 55 -9.26 0.17 -8.37
N TYR A 56 -9.04 -1.07 -7.95
CA TYR A 56 -8.69 -2.16 -8.86
C TYR A 56 -9.81 -3.20 -8.94
N PRO A 57 -10.33 -3.53 -10.16
CA PRO A 57 -11.33 -4.58 -10.32
C PRO A 57 -10.70 -5.96 -10.13
N TRP A 58 -11.08 -6.63 -9.07
CA TRP A 58 -10.62 -7.98 -8.78
C TRP A 58 -11.57 -9.01 -9.37
N ARG A 59 -11.13 -9.75 -10.38
CA ARG A 59 -11.99 -10.62 -11.20
C ARG A 59 -12.33 -11.96 -10.54
N ASN A 60 -12.35 -12.04 -9.21
CA ASN A 60 -12.71 -13.28 -8.51
C ASN A 60 -14.24 -13.47 -8.40
N ARG A 61 -15.00 -12.39 -8.47
CA ARG A 61 -16.47 -12.37 -8.45
C ARG A 61 -17.02 -11.25 -9.32
N ILE A 62 -18.32 -11.20 -9.51
CA ILE A 62 -18.99 -10.09 -10.17
C ILE A 62 -18.92 -8.85 -9.26
N ASN A 63 -18.44 -7.73 -9.80
CA ASN A 63 -18.32 -6.44 -9.10
C ASN A 63 -17.42 -6.43 -7.84
N ASP A 64 -16.45 -7.31 -7.74
CA ASP A 64 -15.44 -7.22 -6.69
C ASP A 64 -14.41 -6.15 -7.04
N TRP A 65 -14.45 -5.07 -6.28
CA TRP A 65 -13.49 -3.96 -6.40
C TRP A 65 -12.61 -3.91 -5.16
N ARG A 66 -11.31 -3.74 -5.41
CA ARG A 66 -10.35 -3.46 -4.36
C ARG A 66 -10.25 -1.94 -4.15
N PRO A 67 -10.26 -1.45 -2.90
CA PRO A 67 -9.98 -0.05 -2.61
C PRO A 67 -8.60 0.35 -3.14
N SER A 68 -8.36 1.65 -3.24
CA SER A 68 -7.02 2.20 -3.51
C SER A 68 -6.01 1.61 -2.53
N HIS A 69 -4.92 1.01 -3.03
CA HIS A 69 -3.92 0.38 -2.18
C HIS A 69 -2.54 0.39 -2.80
N ILE A 70 -1.53 0.36 -1.95
CA ILE A 70 -0.12 0.21 -2.33
C ILE A 70 0.39 -1.06 -1.65
N HIS A 71 1.04 -1.90 -2.41
CA HIS A 71 1.74 -3.07 -1.88
C HIS A 71 3.12 -2.69 -1.34
N PHE A 72 3.49 -3.31 -0.25
CA PHE A 72 4.78 -3.16 0.39
C PHE A 72 5.45 -4.51 0.56
N SER A 73 6.75 -4.53 0.35
CA SER A 73 7.63 -5.64 0.68
C SER A 73 8.81 -5.10 1.45
N ILE A 74 8.98 -5.59 2.67
CA ILE A 74 10.03 -5.13 3.58
C ILE A 74 11.03 -6.26 3.81
N LEU A 75 12.30 -5.95 3.60
CA LEU A 75 13.44 -6.80 3.92
C LEU A 75 14.36 -6.03 4.87
N ALA A 76 14.64 -6.60 6.02
CA ALA A 76 15.49 -5.98 7.03
C ALA A 76 16.58 -6.95 7.49
N ASP A 77 17.71 -6.40 7.95
CA ASP A 77 18.82 -7.19 8.47
C ASP A 77 18.40 -8.10 9.62
N GLY A 78 18.90 -9.33 9.62
CA GLY A 78 18.58 -10.34 10.63
C GLY A 78 17.17 -10.95 10.48
N TRP A 79 16.51 -10.74 9.35
CA TRP A 79 15.19 -11.26 9.06
C TRP A 79 15.26 -12.32 7.97
N ALA A 80 14.87 -13.55 8.34
CA ALA A 80 14.75 -14.64 7.39
C ALA A 80 13.47 -14.56 6.55
N GLN A 81 12.52 -13.69 6.92
CA GLN A 81 11.23 -13.55 6.24
C GLN A 81 11.05 -12.16 5.65
N ARG A 82 10.56 -12.14 4.43
CA ARG A 82 10.08 -10.95 3.74
C ARG A 82 8.68 -10.63 4.26
N LEU A 83 8.49 -9.43 4.83
CA LEU A 83 7.16 -8.96 5.19
C LEU A 83 6.48 -8.38 3.95
N ILE A 84 5.37 -8.97 3.53
CA ILE A 84 4.54 -8.45 2.43
C ILE A 84 3.22 -7.98 3.02
N THR A 85 2.87 -6.72 2.78
CA THR A 85 1.65 -6.11 3.29
C THR A 85 1.08 -5.12 2.29
N GLN A 86 -0.06 -4.53 2.63
CA GLN A 86 -0.73 -3.54 1.80
C GLN A 86 -1.14 -2.34 2.66
N GLN A 87 -0.97 -1.15 2.09
CA GLN A 87 -1.48 0.09 2.65
C GLN A 87 -2.78 0.46 1.95
N TYR A 88 -3.80 0.83 2.73
CA TYR A 88 -5.04 1.45 2.26
C TYR A 88 -5.08 2.91 2.67
N PHE A 89 -6.03 3.67 2.15
CA PHE A 89 -6.12 5.11 2.40
C PHE A 89 -7.36 5.43 3.22
N GLU A 90 -7.17 6.21 4.28
CA GLU A 90 -8.27 6.72 5.11
C GLU A 90 -9.36 7.37 4.26
N GLY A 91 -10.63 7.07 4.59
CA GLY A 91 -11.80 7.63 3.91
C GLY A 91 -12.16 6.94 2.58
N ASP A 92 -11.47 5.88 2.17
CA ASP A 92 -11.88 5.12 0.97
C ASP A 92 -13.12 4.28 1.26
N THR A 93 -14.21 4.57 0.55
CA THR A 93 -15.52 3.93 0.74
C THR A 93 -15.56 2.46 0.35
N LEU A 94 -14.58 1.97 -0.37
CA LEU A 94 -14.46 0.54 -0.73
C LEU A 94 -13.80 -0.31 0.36
N ILE A 95 -13.18 0.28 1.39
CA ILE A 95 -12.54 -0.46 2.48
C ILE A 95 -13.48 -1.50 3.11
N PRO A 96 -14.74 -1.17 3.50
CA PRO A 96 -15.66 -2.15 4.08
C PRO A 96 -16.05 -3.29 3.12
N HIS A 97 -15.83 -3.11 1.84
CA HIS A 97 -16.18 -4.08 0.80
C HIS A 97 -14.97 -4.89 0.30
N CYS A 98 -13.75 -4.56 0.75
CA CYS A 98 -12.53 -5.21 0.29
C CYS A 98 -12.52 -6.71 0.64
N PRO A 99 -12.45 -7.61 -0.35
CA PRO A 99 -12.45 -9.05 -0.10
C PRO A 99 -11.27 -9.51 0.78
N ILE A 100 -10.11 -8.88 0.64
CA ILE A 100 -8.92 -9.23 1.44
C ILE A 100 -9.07 -8.74 2.87
N LEU A 101 -9.49 -7.50 3.11
CA LEU A 101 -9.68 -6.98 4.46
C LEU A 101 -10.73 -7.78 5.25
N LYS A 102 -11.75 -8.31 4.57
CA LYS A 102 -12.76 -9.19 5.19
C LYS A 102 -12.21 -10.53 5.69
N THR A 103 -11.05 -10.95 5.26
CA THR A 103 -10.40 -12.18 5.77
C THR A 103 -9.69 -11.94 7.11
N ILE A 104 -9.45 -10.69 7.48
CA ILE A 104 -8.77 -10.30 8.71
C ILE A 104 -9.82 -10.15 9.81
N THR A 105 -9.77 -11.02 10.81
CA THR A 105 -10.75 -11.05 11.91
C THR A 105 -10.48 -10.03 13.01
N ASN A 106 -9.25 -9.54 13.12
CA ASN A 106 -8.84 -8.56 14.12
C ASN A 106 -8.94 -7.15 13.55
N GLU A 107 -9.86 -6.35 14.08
CA GLU A 107 -10.08 -4.97 13.64
C GLU A 107 -8.87 -4.05 13.85
N ASP A 108 -8.04 -4.27 14.88
CA ASP A 108 -6.82 -3.48 15.09
C ASP A 108 -5.81 -3.74 13.99
N GLN A 109 -5.71 -4.97 13.50
CA GLN A 109 -4.88 -5.28 12.35
C GLN A 109 -5.41 -4.61 11.08
N VAL A 110 -6.72 -4.59 10.86
CA VAL A 110 -7.32 -3.86 9.73
C VAL A 110 -7.02 -2.36 9.83
N ARG A 111 -7.21 -1.76 11.02
CA ARG A 111 -6.86 -0.34 11.27
C ARG A 111 -5.40 -0.05 11.00
N GLY A 112 -4.50 -0.95 11.39
CA GLY A 112 -3.06 -0.85 11.14
C GLY A 112 -2.66 -0.87 9.66
N LEU A 113 -3.56 -1.25 8.76
CA LEU A 113 -3.34 -1.22 7.30
C LEU A 113 -3.83 0.06 6.63
N ILE A 114 -4.50 0.95 7.37
CA ILE A 114 -5.06 2.19 6.84
C ILE A 114 -4.12 3.34 7.15
N ALA A 115 -3.52 3.91 6.10
CA ALA A 115 -2.68 5.09 6.23
C ALA A 115 -3.53 6.32 6.57
N MET A 116 -3.16 7.00 7.64
CA MET A 116 -3.82 8.21 8.11
C MET A 116 -3.36 9.43 7.32
N GLN A 117 -4.26 10.38 7.09
CA GLN A 117 -3.90 11.65 6.47
C GLN A 117 -3.04 12.47 7.43
N ASP A 118 -1.87 12.88 6.99
CA ASP A 118 -0.96 13.76 7.71
C ASP A 118 -1.08 15.20 7.16
N ILE A 119 -2.08 15.91 7.65
CA ILE A 119 -2.44 17.25 7.17
C ILE A 119 -1.29 18.25 7.39
N GLY A 120 -0.51 18.07 8.47
CA GLY A 120 0.61 18.95 8.79
C GLY A 120 1.73 18.95 7.76
N ASN A 121 1.84 17.85 6.98
CA ASN A 121 2.83 17.69 5.92
C ASN A 121 2.26 17.81 4.51
N PHE A 122 1.01 18.30 4.36
CA PHE A 122 0.45 18.63 3.05
C PHE A 122 1.18 19.83 2.43
N ILE A 123 1.43 19.74 1.13
CA ILE A 123 1.90 20.88 0.34
C ILE A 123 0.69 21.41 -0.44
N ALA A 124 0.28 22.64 -0.13
CA ALA A 124 -0.90 23.26 -0.75
C ALA A 124 -0.79 23.24 -2.29
N LEU A 125 -1.87 22.83 -2.96
CA LEU A 125 -1.99 22.72 -4.41
C LEU A 125 -1.00 21.75 -5.08
N ASP A 126 -0.20 20.99 -4.31
CA ASP A 126 0.79 20.06 -4.85
C ASP A 126 0.56 18.62 -4.38
N SER A 127 0.64 18.36 -3.08
CA SER A 127 0.58 16.97 -2.60
C SER A 127 -0.11 16.80 -1.25
N ARG A 128 -0.79 15.67 -1.10
CA ARG A 128 -1.28 15.18 0.19
C ARG A 128 -0.24 14.25 0.80
N CYS A 129 -0.14 14.25 2.11
CA CYS A 129 0.71 13.32 2.84
C CYS A 129 -0.15 12.27 3.56
N SER A 130 0.29 11.02 3.50
CA SER A 130 -0.32 9.93 4.26
C SER A 130 0.76 9.25 5.08
N ARG A 131 0.50 9.03 6.37
CA ARG A 131 1.40 8.33 7.27
C ARG A 131 0.99 6.87 7.36
N PHE A 132 1.95 5.97 7.15
CA PHE A 132 1.80 4.53 7.28
C PHE A 132 2.97 3.96 8.07
N ASP A 133 2.71 3.56 9.31
CA ASP A 133 3.71 2.97 10.19
C ASP A 133 3.68 1.44 10.05
N ILE A 134 4.85 0.82 9.88
CA ILE A 134 4.98 -0.62 9.71
C ILE A 134 5.73 -1.21 10.90
N THR A 135 5.06 -2.07 11.65
CA THR A 135 5.65 -2.82 12.76
C THR A 135 6.04 -4.21 12.26
N VAL A 136 7.34 -4.45 12.16
CA VAL A 136 7.86 -5.67 11.54
C VAL A 136 7.78 -6.91 12.43
N ARG A 137 7.66 -6.78 13.77
CA ARG A 137 7.61 -7.89 14.72
C ARG A 137 6.78 -7.58 15.98
N GLY A 138 6.36 -8.62 16.67
CA GLY A 138 5.68 -8.52 17.96
C GLY A 138 4.17 -8.70 17.89
N ARG A 139 3.49 -8.54 19.02
CA ARG A 139 2.03 -8.72 19.10
C ARG A 139 1.23 -7.69 18.28
N THR A 140 1.82 -6.55 18.01
CA THR A 140 1.26 -5.46 17.21
C THR A 140 1.88 -5.39 15.82
N ALA A 141 2.49 -6.48 15.36
CA ALA A 141 3.05 -6.53 14.01
C ALA A 141 1.97 -6.21 12.97
N THR A 142 2.38 -5.43 11.96
CA THR A 142 1.51 -5.14 10.83
C THR A 142 1.09 -6.45 10.16
N TRP A 143 -0.20 -6.57 9.88
CA TRP A 143 -0.71 -7.75 9.18
C TRP A 143 0.00 -7.93 7.84
N PHE A 144 0.33 -9.17 7.49
CA PHE A 144 1.05 -9.50 6.27
C PHE A 144 0.43 -10.72 5.58
N GLU A 145 0.61 -10.77 4.28
CA GLU A 145 0.18 -11.90 3.45
C GLU A 145 1.18 -13.06 3.63
N ASN A 146 0.69 -14.26 3.95
CA ASN A 146 1.47 -15.50 3.99
C ASN A 146 1.47 -16.18 2.62
#